data_8a8867bedc5fa0cbfee013aeb1eb589d
#
_entry.id   8a8867bedc5fa0cbfee013aeb1eb589d
#
_cell.length_a   1.000
_cell.length_b   1.000
_cell.length_c   1.000
_cell.angle_alpha   90.00
_cell.angle_beta   90.00
_cell.angle_gamma   90.00
#
_symmetry.space_group_name_H-M   'P 1'
#
loop_
_entity.id
_entity.type
_entity.pdbx_description
1 polymer ?
#
loop_
_entity_poly.entity_id
_entity_poly.type
_entity_poly.pdbx_seq_one_letter_code
_entity_poly.pdbx_strand_id
1 'polypeptide(L)'
;MRVCKEWGSLLLNEDVKVVCEDQKATEWIDGFFSNTGFMAQAQDTVVRAFGLGTGAWALWLDLDRKKVRIRHYDARMVIPLTWDEDGVTECAFVTRAFYRGKAVDQLQMHLLSGVGFSAKLSPISPSAPSPSESSADLSRDLVGMESEGTYRIVTVCFDKDGNELSPMGIASEYDTGCPFPTFGIVKPAVTNTRVDMSPYGQSVFADAVDAVQAVDLTFDALINEVDVSKMRVFLSDVLFDREKSGDKTISIPFGKQDCTVFRKVMSTEDLVQEFAPALRTGSQVEAFRIALQMLGDLTGFGISYFDLDDSRGFIKTATEVSSDNSALMRNIRRHENALEGAIANIARAVMCVSRGFGESIPEEGFVRVQYDDSIIQDTAAEKAQDMAEVGVTMAAWEYRAKWYGEDEATARRLAAEIGAGGSVGGKGSS
;
A
#
# COMPACT_ATOMS: atom_id res chain seq x y z
N MET A 1 -8.61 2.61 -6.50
CA MET A 1 -8.56 2.48 -5.02
C MET A 1 -8.55 1.03 -4.53
N ARG A 2 -9.43 0.11 -5.05
CA ARG A 2 -9.45 -1.32 -4.64
C ARG A 2 -8.09 -1.99 -4.85
N VAL A 3 -7.48 -1.87 -6.02
CA VAL A 3 -6.13 -2.40 -6.34
C VAL A 3 -5.09 -2.05 -5.27
N CYS A 4 -5.01 -0.77 -4.86
CA CYS A 4 -4.05 -0.36 -3.83
C CYS A 4 -4.39 -0.92 -2.45
N LYS A 5 -5.67 -1.06 -2.12
CA LYS A 5 -6.10 -1.65 -0.84
C LYS A 5 -5.74 -3.13 -0.77
N GLU A 6 -5.93 -3.87 -1.87
CA GLU A 6 -5.52 -5.27 -1.97
C GLU A 6 -4.00 -5.40 -1.77
N TRP A 7 -3.19 -4.56 -2.43
CA TRP A 7 -1.75 -4.52 -2.18
C TRP A 7 -1.41 -4.23 -0.73
N GLY A 8 -2.08 -3.24 -0.11
CA GLY A 8 -1.85 -2.91 1.30
C GLY A 8 -2.13 -4.08 2.24
N SER A 9 -3.23 -4.81 2.01
CA SER A 9 -3.59 -5.97 2.84
C SER A 9 -2.73 -7.20 2.58
N LEU A 10 -2.22 -7.40 1.37
CA LEU A 10 -1.31 -8.51 1.07
C LEU A 10 0.09 -8.30 1.66
N LEU A 11 0.57 -7.05 1.69
CA LEU A 11 1.95 -6.75 2.11
C LEU A 11 2.09 -6.47 3.60
N LEU A 12 1.08 -5.88 4.23
CA LEU A 12 1.08 -5.55 5.66
C LEU A 12 -0.19 -6.09 6.31
N ASN A 13 -0.18 -7.40 6.55
CA ASN A 13 -1.21 -8.09 7.34
C ASN A 13 -0.90 -8.06 8.83
N GLU A 14 -1.75 -8.70 9.64
CA GLU A 14 -1.64 -8.71 11.10
C GLU A 14 -0.41 -9.49 11.62
N ASP A 15 0.16 -10.37 10.80
CA ASP A 15 1.24 -11.29 11.18
C ASP A 15 2.64 -10.79 10.80
N VAL A 16 2.73 -9.62 10.13
CA VAL A 16 4.01 -8.98 9.81
C VAL A 16 4.70 -8.50 11.08
N LYS A 17 5.93 -8.97 11.32
CA LYS A 17 6.72 -8.67 12.52
C LYS A 17 8.09 -8.14 12.17
N VAL A 18 8.60 -7.26 13.01
CA VAL A 18 10.00 -6.81 12.95
C VAL A 18 10.81 -7.65 13.93
N VAL A 19 11.86 -8.29 13.42
CA VAL A 19 12.74 -9.17 14.19
C VAL A 19 14.13 -8.56 14.25
N CYS A 20 14.64 -8.38 15.47
CA CYS A 20 15.98 -7.93 15.75
C CYS A 20 16.86 -9.12 16.16
N GLU A 21 18.18 -8.92 16.20
CA GLU A 21 19.12 -9.93 16.71
C GLU A 21 18.89 -10.22 18.20
N ASP A 22 18.62 -9.18 18.99
CA ASP A 22 18.26 -9.33 20.39
C ASP A 22 16.74 -9.49 20.54
N GLN A 23 16.32 -10.52 21.27
CA GLN A 23 14.90 -10.82 21.48
C GLN A 23 14.18 -9.74 22.30
N LYS A 24 14.86 -9.09 23.26
CA LYS A 24 14.24 -8.01 24.05
C LYS A 24 14.02 -6.76 23.21
N ALA A 25 14.93 -6.49 22.25
CA ALA A 25 14.74 -5.42 21.27
C ALA A 25 13.53 -5.73 20.37
N THR A 26 13.38 -7.00 19.94
CA THR A 26 12.22 -7.48 19.19
C THR A 26 10.91 -7.28 19.96
N GLU A 27 10.85 -7.74 21.21
CA GLU A 27 9.67 -7.61 22.07
C GLU A 27 9.31 -6.14 22.34
N TRP A 28 10.33 -5.28 22.49
CA TRP A 28 10.13 -3.86 22.72
C TRP A 28 9.54 -3.16 21.48
N ILE A 29 10.10 -3.40 20.28
CA ILE A 29 9.61 -2.78 19.04
C ILE A 29 8.22 -3.26 18.66
N ASP A 30 7.94 -4.56 18.87
CA ASP A 30 6.60 -5.13 18.67
C ASP A 30 5.57 -4.48 19.60
N GLY A 31 5.92 -4.32 20.88
CA GLY A 31 5.12 -3.59 21.85
C GLY A 31 4.92 -2.11 21.47
N PHE A 32 5.95 -1.45 20.96
CA PHE A 32 5.84 -0.07 20.49
C PHE A 32 4.90 0.05 19.29
N PHE A 33 5.03 -0.82 18.29
CA PHE A 33 4.19 -0.80 17.08
C PHE A 33 2.73 -1.14 17.42
N SER A 34 2.50 -2.11 18.31
CA SER A 34 1.16 -2.47 18.78
C SER A 34 0.50 -1.31 19.54
N ASN A 35 1.23 -0.68 20.48
CA ASN A 35 0.72 0.43 21.28
C ASN A 35 0.44 1.70 20.47
N THR A 36 1.17 1.93 19.39
CA THR A 36 1.00 3.09 18.51
C THR A 36 0.03 2.84 17.36
N GLY A 37 -0.35 1.58 17.11
CA GLY A 37 -1.14 1.19 15.95
C GLY A 37 -0.40 1.43 14.63
N PHE A 38 0.94 1.33 14.66
CA PHE A 38 1.78 1.64 13.51
C PHE A 38 1.43 0.81 12.29
N MET A 39 1.26 -0.52 12.44
CA MET A 39 1.03 -1.42 11.30
C MET A 39 -0.25 -1.07 10.52
N ALA A 40 -1.35 -0.76 11.22
CA ALA A 40 -2.60 -0.35 10.57
C ALA A 40 -2.43 0.97 9.78
N GLN A 41 -1.73 1.95 10.36
CA GLN A 41 -1.46 3.23 9.70
C GLN A 41 -0.42 3.08 8.57
N ALA A 42 0.54 2.17 8.72
CA ALA A 42 1.52 1.84 7.71
C ALA A 42 0.86 1.22 6.48
N GLN A 43 -0.13 0.34 6.67
CA GLN A 43 -0.95 -0.20 5.59
C GLN A 43 -1.63 0.91 4.78
N ASP A 44 -2.23 1.91 5.44
CA ASP A 44 -2.82 3.07 4.77
C ASP A 44 -1.78 3.88 3.98
N THR A 45 -0.55 4.00 4.50
CA THR A 45 0.55 4.67 3.79
C THR A 45 0.96 3.89 2.55
N VAL A 46 1.06 2.56 2.64
CA VAL A 46 1.34 1.69 1.48
C VAL A 46 0.24 1.84 0.43
N VAL A 47 -1.04 1.81 0.81
CA VAL A 47 -2.17 2.04 -0.10
C VAL A 47 -2.03 3.35 -0.89
N ARG A 48 -1.64 4.43 -0.20
CA ARG A 48 -1.41 5.75 -0.84
C ARG A 48 -0.16 5.77 -1.70
N ALA A 49 0.93 5.18 -1.20
CA ALA A 49 2.19 5.08 -1.93
C ALA A 49 2.05 4.29 -3.23
N PHE A 50 1.29 3.21 -3.23
CA PHE A 50 1.03 2.41 -4.42
C PHE A 50 0.18 3.16 -5.45
N GLY A 51 -0.74 4.00 -4.99
CA GLY A 51 -1.52 4.88 -5.87
C GLY A 51 -0.75 6.09 -6.41
N LEU A 52 0.11 6.69 -5.60
CA LEU A 52 0.80 7.95 -5.92
C LEU A 52 2.28 7.76 -6.30
N GLY A 53 2.83 6.56 -6.12
CA GLY A 53 4.21 6.20 -6.41
C GLY A 53 5.16 6.32 -5.22
N THR A 54 4.85 7.14 -4.22
CA THR A 54 5.73 7.37 -3.06
C THR A 54 4.91 7.64 -1.81
N GLY A 55 5.42 7.20 -0.68
CA GLY A 55 4.99 7.56 0.65
C GLY A 55 6.21 7.58 1.59
N ALA A 56 6.02 7.93 2.83
CA ALA A 56 7.08 7.87 3.81
C ALA A 56 6.55 7.74 5.24
N TRP A 57 7.41 7.19 6.09
CA TRP A 57 7.32 7.26 7.53
C TRP A 57 8.48 8.07 8.06
N ALA A 58 8.25 8.97 9.00
CA ALA A 58 9.32 9.71 9.64
C ALA A 58 9.06 9.90 11.13
N LEU A 59 10.15 10.00 11.89
CA LEU A 59 10.09 10.26 13.32
C LEU A 59 9.53 11.65 13.60
N TRP A 60 8.67 11.70 14.58
CA TRP A 60 8.17 12.90 15.20
C TRP A 60 8.45 12.88 16.70
N LEU A 61 9.08 13.93 17.22
CA LEU A 61 9.53 13.98 18.59
C LEU A 61 8.67 14.94 19.41
N ASP A 62 8.04 14.41 20.46
CA ASP A 62 7.38 15.19 21.51
C ASP A 62 8.38 15.34 22.67
N LEU A 63 9.16 16.41 22.68
CA LEU A 63 10.22 16.61 23.66
C LEU A 63 9.68 16.87 25.07
N ASP A 64 8.52 17.53 25.18
CA ASP A 64 7.89 17.80 26.48
C ASP A 64 7.52 16.53 27.21
N ARG A 65 7.03 15.52 26.45
CA ARG A 65 6.63 14.21 26.97
C ARG A 65 7.70 13.15 26.82
N LYS A 66 8.84 13.46 26.21
CA LYS A 66 9.90 12.49 25.85
C LYS A 66 9.35 11.27 25.12
N LYS A 67 8.50 11.51 24.14
CA LYS A 67 7.85 10.44 23.36
C LYS A 67 8.23 10.53 21.88
N VAL A 68 8.61 9.39 21.35
CA VAL A 68 8.79 9.18 19.90
C VAL A 68 7.45 8.80 19.30
N ARG A 69 7.14 9.40 18.17
CA ARG A 69 5.98 9.05 17.32
C ARG A 69 6.42 8.87 15.89
N ILE A 70 5.67 8.12 15.13
CA ILE A 70 5.86 7.98 13.69
C ILE A 70 4.75 8.74 12.99
N ARG A 71 5.10 9.57 12.03
CA ARG A 71 4.17 10.24 11.12
C ARG A 71 4.17 9.57 9.77
N HIS A 72 3.03 9.62 9.12
CA HIS A 72 2.74 9.00 7.84
C HIS A 72 2.54 10.10 6.79
N TYR A 73 3.27 9.97 5.67
CA TYR A 73 3.29 10.98 4.61
C TYR A 73 2.94 10.34 3.27
N ASP A 74 2.15 11.03 2.46
CA ASP A 74 1.94 10.66 1.06
C ASP A 74 2.92 11.41 0.13
N ALA A 75 2.95 11.05 -1.14
CA ALA A 75 3.89 11.59 -2.12
C ALA A 75 3.90 13.13 -2.21
N ARG A 76 2.78 13.78 -1.91
CA ARG A 76 2.63 15.25 -1.96
C ARG A 76 3.31 15.96 -0.78
N MET A 77 3.61 15.21 0.26
CA MET A 77 4.18 15.70 1.51
C MET A 77 5.68 15.41 1.62
N VAL A 78 6.24 14.60 0.71
CA VAL A 78 7.63 14.12 0.73
C VAL A 78 8.46 14.94 -0.25
N ILE A 79 9.51 15.58 0.23
CA ILE A 79 10.45 16.38 -0.56
C ILE A 79 11.85 15.83 -0.33
N PRO A 80 12.38 14.94 -1.18
CA PRO A 80 13.76 14.50 -1.12
C PRO A 80 14.70 15.69 -1.33
N LEU A 81 15.68 15.83 -0.45
CA LEU A 81 16.69 16.90 -0.51
C LEU A 81 17.98 16.40 -1.13
N THR A 82 18.45 15.25 -0.64
CA THR A 82 19.68 14.59 -1.12
C THR A 82 19.39 13.12 -1.33
N TRP A 83 19.85 12.56 -2.45
CA TRP A 83 19.73 11.14 -2.77
C TRP A 83 20.88 10.70 -3.65
N ASP A 84 21.20 9.43 -3.57
CA ASP A 84 22.24 8.75 -4.32
C ASP A 84 21.72 7.38 -4.84
N GLU A 85 22.66 6.50 -5.21
CA GLU A 85 22.36 5.16 -5.71
C GLU A 85 21.74 4.26 -4.62
N ASP A 86 22.05 4.51 -3.35
CA ASP A 86 21.53 3.76 -2.19
C ASP A 86 20.16 4.28 -1.73
N GLY A 87 19.74 5.44 -2.21
CA GLY A 87 18.42 6.01 -1.97
C GLY A 87 18.42 7.45 -1.47
N VAL A 88 17.38 7.81 -0.73
CA VAL A 88 17.22 9.17 -0.19
C VAL A 88 17.95 9.27 1.15
N THR A 89 18.97 10.10 1.21
CA THR A 89 19.78 10.35 2.40
C THR A 89 19.27 11.51 3.25
N GLU A 90 18.69 12.55 2.65
CA GLU A 90 18.04 13.66 3.37
C GLU A 90 16.67 13.95 2.78
N CYS A 91 15.70 14.22 3.65
CA CYS A 91 14.32 14.43 3.23
C CYS A 91 13.63 15.50 4.07
N ALA A 92 12.78 16.28 3.44
CA ALA A 92 11.85 17.19 4.10
C ALA A 92 10.41 16.70 3.96
N PHE A 93 9.62 16.95 4.99
CA PHE A 93 8.21 16.53 5.07
C PHE A 93 7.34 17.75 5.38
N VAL A 94 6.30 17.95 4.57
CA VAL A 94 5.35 19.05 4.73
C VAL A 94 4.05 18.52 5.28
N THR A 95 3.57 19.11 6.37
CA THR A 95 2.26 18.79 6.94
C THR A 95 1.49 20.04 7.29
N ARG A 96 0.18 19.94 7.26
CA ARG A 96 -0.72 20.96 7.79
C ARG A 96 -1.29 20.50 9.11
N ALA A 97 -1.03 21.23 10.17
CA ALA A 97 -1.56 21.00 11.50
C ALA A 97 -2.53 22.11 11.91
N PHE A 98 -3.42 21.81 12.85
CA PHE A 98 -4.25 22.83 13.47
C PHE A 98 -3.79 23.05 14.92
N TYR A 99 -3.37 24.23 15.20
CA TYR A 99 -2.96 24.62 16.56
C TYR A 99 -3.86 25.74 17.08
N ARG A 100 -4.57 25.49 18.19
CA ARG A 100 -5.52 26.43 18.79
C ARG A 100 -6.52 27.02 17.78
N GLY A 101 -7.02 26.18 16.84
CA GLY A 101 -7.99 26.57 15.82
C GLY A 101 -7.39 27.32 14.62
N LYS A 102 -6.06 27.52 14.56
CA LYS A 102 -5.38 28.08 13.40
C LYS A 102 -4.67 26.99 12.62
N ALA A 103 -4.77 27.03 11.29
CA ALA A 103 -3.98 26.17 10.41
C ALA A 103 -2.54 26.66 10.40
N VAL A 104 -1.61 25.74 10.60
CA VAL A 104 -0.16 25.95 10.58
C VAL A 104 0.44 24.96 9.63
N ASP A 105 1.20 25.42 8.66
CA ASP A 105 1.99 24.57 7.78
C ASP A 105 3.35 24.31 8.45
N GLN A 106 3.73 23.05 8.51
CA GLN A 106 4.90 22.58 9.21
C GLN A 106 5.83 21.87 8.22
N LEU A 107 7.07 22.34 8.17
CA LEU A 107 8.16 21.75 7.42
C LEU A 107 9.09 21.06 8.42
N GLN A 108 9.29 19.76 8.27
CA GLN A 108 10.21 18.95 9.06
C GLN A 108 11.29 18.41 8.14
N MET A 109 12.55 18.73 8.43
CA MET A 109 13.70 18.30 7.64
C MET A 109 14.53 17.32 8.46
N HIS A 110 14.90 16.22 7.85
CA HIS A 110 15.81 15.21 8.39
C HIS A 110 17.10 15.30 7.62
N LEU A 111 18.14 15.83 8.28
CA LEU A 111 19.42 16.22 7.70
C LEU A 111 20.55 15.43 8.34
N LEU A 112 21.54 15.04 7.54
CA LEU A 112 22.76 14.38 8.02
C LEU A 112 23.76 15.44 8.49
N SER A 113 24.13 15.43 9.78
CA SER A 113 25.12 16.32 10.37
C SER A 113 26.50 15.68 10.24
N GLY A 114 27.52 16.41 9.76
CA GLY A 114 28.89 15.90 9.74
C GLY A 114 29.58 15.92 8.38
N VAL A 115 28.86 15.96 7.29
CA VAL A 115 29.42 16.24 5.96
C VAL A 115 29.36 17.76 5.77
N GLY A 116 30.51 18.44 5.70
CA GLY A 116 30.67 19.87 5.77
C GLY A 116 29.88 20.70 4.74
N PHE A 117 28.58 20.79 4.92
CA PHE A 117 27.71 21.75 4.28
C PHE A 117 27.19 22.73 5.34
N SER A 118 28.04 23.67 5.75
CA SER A 118 27.59 24.86 6.45
C SER A 118 26.87 25.76 5.44
N ALA A 119 25.66 25.39 5.05
CA ALA A 119 24.79 26.31 4.31
C ALA A 119 24.29 27.38 5.29
N LYS A 120 25.06 28.45 5.46
CA LYS A 120 24.47 29.71 5.85
C LYS A 120 23.48 30.06 4.75
N LEU A 121 22.21 29.96 5.04
CA LEU A 121 21.12 30.56 4.23
C LEU A 121 21.33 32.08 4.28
N SER A 122 22.21 32.59 3.42
CA SER A 122 22.29 34.01 3.13
C SER A 122 21.24 34.30 2.06
N PRO A 123 20.48 35.41 2.18
CA PRO A 123 19.50 35.77 1.15
C PRO A 123 20.21 35.94 -0.18
N ILE A 124 19.68 35.31 -1.21
CA ILE A 124 20.19 35.34 -2.59
C ILE A 124 20.19 36.80 -3.07
N SER A 125 21.37 37.38 -3.16
CA SER A 125 21.60 38.60 -3.90
C SER A 125 22.04 38.23 -5.31
N PRO A 126 21.41 38.75 -6.38
CA PRO A 126 21.79 38.43 -7.75
C PRO A 126 23.01 39.23 -8.19
N SER A 127 24.22 38.69 -7.95
CA SER A 127 25.43 39.20 -8.61
C SER A 127 26.31 38.00 -9.00
N ALA A 128 26.52 37.87 -10.30
CA ALA A 128 27.29 36.81 -10.92
C ALA A 128 28.75 36.78 -10.42
N PRO A 129 29.33 35.59 -10.17
CA PRO A 129 30.77 35.46 -9.95
C PRO A 129 31.50 35.18 -11.26
N SER A 130 32.65 35.85 -11.41
CA SER A 130 33.66 35.61 -12.42
C SER A 130 34.41 34.29 -12.17
N PRO A 131 34.87 33.59 -13.21
CA PRO A 131 35.52 32.29 -13.08
C PRO A 131 37.02 32.45 -12.87
N SER A 132 37.54 32.18 -11.69
CA SER A 132 38.92 31.78 -11.46
C SER A 132 39.12 31.36 -9.99
N GLU A 133 39.12 30.05 -9.73
CA GLU A 133 40.04 29.48 -8.74
C GLU A 133 40.04 27.95 -8.91
N SER A 134 41.23 27.40 -8.92
CA SER A 134 41.59 26.09 -9.42
C SER A 134 41.10 24.93 -8.56
N SER A 135 40.59 23.91 -9.24
CA SER A 135 40.07 22.61 -8.75
C SER A 135 41.13 21.65 -8.17
N ALA A 136 42.27 22.15 -7.68
CA ALA A 136 43.39 21.31 -7.25
C ALA A 136 43.57 21.16 -5.73
N ASP A 137 42.87 21.94 -4.89
CA ASP A 137 43.05 21.89 -3.43
C ASP A 137 41.91 21.12 -2.69
N LEU A 138 40.84 20.75 -3.36
CA LEU A 138 39.71 20.05 -2.73
C LEU A 138 39.94 18.53 -2.53
N SER A 139 41.03 17.98 -3.05
CA SER A 139 41.28 16.52 -2.99
C SER A 139 42.27 16.11 -1.90
N ARG A 140 42.79 17.02 -1.08
CA ARG A 140 43.79 16.68 -0.05
C ARG A 140 43.26 16.57 1.38
N ASP A 141 42.10 17.10 1.69
CA ASP A 141 41.55 17.08 3.05
C ASP A 141 40.50 15.95 3.28
N LEU A 142 40.28 15.07 2.29
CA LEU A 142 39.31 13.97 2.38
C LEU A 142 39.87 12.64 2.90
N VAL A 143 41.12 12.62 3.38
CA VAL A 143 41.71 11.41 3.96
C VAL A 143 41.90 11.60 5.46
N GLY A 144 40.87 11.18 6.23
CA GLY A 144 41.04 10.92 7.64
C GLY A 144 40.12 11.67 8.59
N MET A 145 38.81 11.51 8.46
CA MET A 145 37.87 11.56 9.59
C MET A 145 36.55 10.95 9.10
N GLU A 146 36.42 9.64 9.22
CA GLU A 146 35.12 8.97 9.29
C GLU A 146 34.48 9.27 10.65
N SER A 147 34.05 10.50 10.88
CA SER A 147 33.02 10.73 11.88
C SER A 147 31.71 10.36 11.20
N GLU A 148 31.16 9.21 11.53
CA GLU A 148 29.79 8.85 11.13
C GLU A 148 28.90 10.01 11.52
N GLY A 149 28.36 10.72 10.50
CA GLY A 149 27.45 11.84 10.72
C GLY A 149 26.19 11.34 11.40
N THR A 150 25.62 12.15 12.31
CA THR A 150 24.34 11.83 12.94
C THR A 150 23.21 12.61 12.31
N TYR A 151 21.99 12.02 12.30
CA TYR A 151 20.82 12.70 11.79
C TYR A 151 20.26 13.70 12.79
N ARG A 152 19.92 14.88 12.30
CA ARG A 152 19.19 15.90 13.05
C ARG A 152 17.84 16.20 12.41
N ILE A 153 16.88 16.54 13.24
CA ILE A 153 15.52 16.92 12.81
C ILE A 153 15.36 18.41 13.04
N VAL A 154 15.10 19.15 11.96
CA VAL A 154 14.83 20.59 12.00
C VAL A 154 13.37 20.82 11.65
N THR A 155 12.64 21.55 12.50
CA THR A 155 11.22 21.82 12.31
C THR A 155 10.96 23.32 12.23
N VAL A 156 10.34 23.75 11.13
CA VAL A 156 9.92 25.15 10.92
C VAL A 156 8.41 25.17 10.70
N CYS A 157 7.75 26.14 11.28
CA CYS A 157 6.30 26.32 11.18
C CYS A 157 5.98 27.64 10.48
N PHE A 158 4.96 27.63 9.62
CA PHE A 158 4.51 28.81 8.88
C PHE A 158 3.02 29.05 9.12
N ASP A 159 2.61 30.31 9.15
CA ASP A 159 1.20 30.69 9.09
C ASP A 159 0.66 30.62 7.65
N LYS A 160 -0.62 30.94 7.48
CA LYS A 160 -1.27 30.96 6.16
C LYS A 160 -0.67 32.00 5.19
N ASP A 161 -0.02 33.01 5.72
CA ASP A 161 0.56 34.13 4.98
C ASP A 161 2.05 33.86 4.68
N GLY A 162 2.57 32.70 5.10
CA GLY A 162 3.97 32.28 4.87
C GLY A 162 4.97 32.88 5.85
N ASN A 163 4.50 33.51 6.94
CA ASN A 163 5.41 34.02 7.98
C ASN A 163 5.82 32.87 8.91
N GLU A 164 7.08 32.86 9.28
CA GLU A 164 7.60 31.89 10.23
C GLU A 164 7.01 32.09 11.62
N LEU A 165 6.53 31.02 12.21
CA LEU A 165 6.02 30.97 13.57
C LEU A 165 7.02 30.23 14.45
N SER A 166 7.31 30.77 15.64
CA SER A 166 8.04 30.00 16.65
C SER A 166 7.28 28.74 16.99
N PRO A 167 7.88 27.55 16.83
CA PRO A 167 7.21 26.28 17.09
C PRO A 167 6.86 26.21 18.59
N MET A 168 5.57 26.22 18.90
CA MET A 168 5.08 26.13 20.27
C MET A 168 5.11 24.68 20.76
N GLY A 169 6.00 24.37 21.69
CA GLY A 169 6.14 23.03 22.27
C GLY A 169 6.87 22.02 21.40
N ILE A 170 7.50 22.46 20.30
CA ILE A 170 8.26 21.63 19.39
C ILE A 170 9.66 22.23 19.32
N ALA A 171 10.71 21.42 19.48
CA ALA A 171 12.06 21.91 19.25
C ALA A 171 12.25 22.29 17.78
N SER A 172 12.83 23.46 17.55
CA SER A 172 13.21 23.87 16.20
C SER A 172 14.30 22.98 15.62
N GLU A 173 15.15 22.43 16.48
CA GLU A 173 16.24 21.51 16.08
C GLU A 173 16.47 20.48 17.17
N TYR A 174 16.70 19.23 16.76
CA TYR A 174 17.00 18.12 17.64
C TYR A 174 18.01 17.17 16.97
N ASP A 175 19.16 16.96 17.63
CA ASP A 175 20.12 15.92 17.23
C ASP A 175 19.65 14.57 17.76
N THR A 176 19.43 13.63 16.85
CA THR A 176 18.90 12.32 17.20
C THR A 176 19.97 11.33 17.67
N GLY A 177 21.25 11.62 17.40
CA GLY A 177 22.35 10.70 17.65
C GLY A 177 22.33 9.43 16.76
N CYS A 178 21.41 9.34 15.80
CA CYS A 178 21.31 8.17 14.92
C CYS A 178 22.24 8.31 13.72
N PRO A 179 23.09 7.31 13.40
CA PRO A 179 23.96 7.35 12.22
C PRO A 179 23.24 6.98 10.92
N PHE A 180 21.97 6.64 10.97
CA PHE A 180 21.13 6.21 9.83
C PHE A 180 19.87 7.08 9.71
N PRO A 181 19.20 7.08 8.55
CA PRO A 181 18.01 7.91 8.30
C PRO A 181 16.91 7.70 9.35
N THR A 182 16.39 8.81 9.87
CA THR A 182 15.29 8.83 10.84
C THR A 182 13.92 8.83 10.16
N PHE A 183 13.87 8.33 8.93
CA PHE A 183 12.69 8.16 8.09
C PHE A 183 12.84 6.93 7.19
N GLY A 184 11.74 6.43 6.66
CA GLY A 184 11.69 5.38 5.66
C GLY A 184 10.86 5.82 4.47
N ILE A 185 11.42 5.71 3.26
CA ILE A 185 10.69 6.02 2.02
C ILE A 185 10.01 4.75 1.51
N VAL A 186 8.71 4.84 1.31
CA VAL A 186 7.85 3.75 0.85
C VAL A 186 7.63 3.90 -0.65
N LYS A 187 8.07 2.94 -1.44
CA LYS A 187 7.88 2.92 -2.89
C LYS A 187 7.38 1.54 -3.34
N PRO A 188 6.45 1.47 -4.31
CA PRO A 188 6.18 0.22 -5.00
C PRO A 188 7.43 -0.26 -5.72
N ALA A 189 7.61 -1.57 -5.85
CA ALA A 189 8.71 -2.16 -6.64
C ALA A 189 8.45 -2.06 -8.16
N VAL A 190 8.08 -0.86 -8.61
CA VAL A 190 7.84 -0.52 -10.01
C VAL A 190 8.96 0.40 -10.46
N THR A 191 9.65 0.01 -11.52
CA THR A 191 10.75 0.81 -12.06
C THR A 191 10.25 2.13 -12.65
N ASN A 192 10.84 3.25 -12.23
CA ASN A 192 10.50 4.54 -12.82
C ASN A 192 11.16 4.67 -14.20
N THR A 193 10.36 4.51 -15.25
CA THR A 193 10.79 4.61 -16.64
C THR A 193 10.61 6.01 -17.24
N ARG A 194 10.05 6.95 -16.48
CA ARG A 194 9.72 8.29 -16.96
C ARG A 194 10.78 9.33 -16.64
N VAL A 195 11.44 9.18 -15.49
CA VAL A 195 12.47 10.10 -15.03
C VAL A 195 13.63 9.31 -14.48
N ASP A 196 14.78 9.41 -15.15
CA ASP A 196 16.00 8.75 -14.72
C ASP A 196 16.47 9.31 -13.37
N MET A 197 17.00 8.44 -12.52
CA MET A 197 17.54 8.77 -11.19
C MET A 197 16.57 9.55 -10.28
N SER A 198 15.26 9.39 -10.51
CA SER A 198 14.24 10.04 -9.67
C SER A 198 14.24 9.46 -8.26
N PRO A 199 14.27 10.30 -7.21
CA PRO A 199 14.12 9.84 -5.84
C PRO A 199 12.69 9.34 -5.57
N TYR A 200 11.73 9.65 -6.43
CA TYR A 200 10.34 9.19 -6.32
C TYR A 200 10.15 7.84 -7.02
N GLY A 201 9.31 7.01 -6.43
CA GLY A 201 8.81 5.79 -7.07
C GLY A 201 7.73 6.07 -8.11
N GLN A 202 7.26 5.02 -8.74
CA GLN A 202 6.19 5.06 -9.74
C GLN A 202 4.94 4.36 -9.22
N SER A 203 3.76 4.88 -9.57
CA SER A 203 2.48 4.26 -9.23
C SER A 203 2.34 2.88 -9.88
N VAL A 204 1.66 1.96 -9.21
CA VAL A 204 1.28 0.66 -9.79
C VAL A 204 0.35 0.80 -11.00
N PHE A 205 -0.26 1.97 -11.20
CA PHE A 205 -1.09 2.28 -12.35
C PHE A 205 -0.34 2.91 -13.52
N ALA A 206 0.98 3.11 -13.40
CA ALA A 206 1.73 3.86 -14.42
C ALA A 206 1.60 3.28 -15.82
N ASP A 207 1.60 1.95 -15.93
CA ASP A 207 1.46 1.22 -17.19
C ASP A 207 0.03 0.68 -17.40
N ALA A 208 -0.88 0.93 -16.46
CA ALA A 208 -2.25 0.42 -16.46
C ALA A 208 -3.31 1.50 -16.70
N VAL A 209 -2.94 2.72 -17.09
CA VAL A 209 -3.87 3.85 -17.27
C VAL A 209 -4.94 3.53 -18.30
N ASP A 210 -4.54 2.94 -19.43
CA ASP A 210 -5.46 2.57 -20.50
C ASP A 210 -6.40 1.42 -20.08
N ALA A 211 -5.91 0.50 -19.25
CA ALA A 211 -6.73 -0.58 -18.69
C ALA A 211 -7.77 -0.03 -17.69
N VAL A 212 -7.41 0.96 -16.88
CA VAL A 212 -8.38 1.64 -15.99
C VAL A 212 -9.47 2.31 -16.81
N GLN A 213 -9.09 3.01 -17.91
CA GLN A 213 -10.06 3.62 -18.81
C GLN A 213 -10.95 2.58 -19.50
N ALA A 214 -10.40 1.43 -19.92
CA ALA A 214 -11.15 0.35 -20.53
C ALA A 214 -12.18 -0.24 -19.55
N VAL A 215 -11.84 -0.42 -18.28
CA VAL A 215 -12.77 -0.86 -17.22
C VAL A 215 -13.91 0.15 -17.05
N ASP A 216 -13.61 1.43 -17.01
CA ASP A 216 -14.60 2.49 -16.86
C ASP A 216 -15.57 2.50 -18.06
N LEU A 217 -15.05 2.51 -19.29
CA LEU A 217 -15.84 2.48 -20.51
C LEU A 217 -16.71 1.23 -20.66
N THR A 218 -16.18 0.06 -20.30
CA THR A 218 -16.96 -1.20 -20.40
C THR A 218 -18.03 -1.28 -19.33
N PHE A 219 -17.79 -0.74 -18.15
CA PHE A 219 -18.80 -0.61 -17.10
C PHE A 219 -19.91 0.35 -17.50
N ASP A 220 -19.57 1.54 -18.02
CA ASP A 220 -20.54 2.50 -18.54
C ASP A 220 -21.37 1.90 -19.69
N ALA A 221 -20.73 1.15 -20.59
CA ALA A 221 -21.44 0.47 -21.68
C ALA A 221 -22.44 -0.56 -21.15
N LEU A 222 -22.08 -1.33 -20.10
CA LEU A 222 -22.98 -2.30 -19.46
C LEU A 222 -24.18 -1.60 -18.83
N ILE A 223 -23.96 -0.53 -18.08
CA ILE A 223 -25.05 0.24 -17.45
C ILE A 223 -25.94 0.88 -18.52
N ASN A 224 -25.36 1.46 -19.56
CA ASN A 224 -26.11 2.05 -20.66
C ASN A 224 -26.94 1.03 -21.43
N GLU A 225 -26.41 -0.21 -21.64
CA GLU A 225 -27.17 -1.29 -22.29
C GLU A 225 -28.43 -1.64 -21.47
N VAL A 226 -28.32 -1.72 -20.15
CA VAL A 226 -29.45 -1.95 -19.25
C VAL A 226 -30.45 -0.79 -19.31
N ASP A 227 -29.98 0.46 -19.40
CA ASP A 227 -30.87 1.63 -19.45
C ASP A 227 -31.59 1.75 -20.80
N VAL A 228 -30.85 1.53 -21.90
CA VAL A 228 -31.41 1.63 -23.26
C VAL A 228 -32.37 0.47 -23.57
N SER A 229 -32.17 -0.70 -22.98
CA SER A 229 -33.01 -1.89 -23.19
C SER A 229 -34.32 -1.88 -22.42
N LYS A 230 -34.59 -0.86 -21.61
CA LYS A 230 -35.91 -0.70 -20.97
C LYS A 230 -37.00 -0.66 -22.01
N MET A 231 -38.07 -1.40 -21.76
CA MET A 231 -39.25 -1.40 -22.62
C MET A 231 -39.75 0.03 -22.81
N ARG A 232 -39.96 0.43 -24.07
CA ARG A 232 -40.50 1.71 -24.44
C ARG A 232 -41.82 1.52 -25.18
N VAL A 233 -42.81 2.32 -24.82
CA VAL A 233 -44.12 2.27 -25.44
C VAL A 233 -44.29 3.55 -26.26
N PHE A 234 -44.51 3.40 -27.55
CA PHE A 234 -44.85 4.47 -28.44
C PHE A 234 -46.37 4.55 -28.60
N LEU A 235 -46.98 5.65 -28.21
CA LEU A 235 -48.39 5.91 -28.33
C LEU A 235 -48.67 6.91 -29.46
N SER A 236 -49.70 6.61 -30.27
CA SER A 236 -50.15 7.57 -31.26
C SER A 236 -50.75 8.81 -30.63
N ASP A 237 -50.60 9.98 -31.30
CA ASP A 237 -51.16 11.26 -30.90
C ASP A 237 -52.65 11.23 -30.54
N VAL A 238 -53.38 10.28 -31.12
CA VAL A 238 -54.82 10.14 -30.90
C VAL A 238 -55.15 9.64 -29.49
N LEU A 239 -54.23 8.94 -28.86
CA LEU A 239 -54.42 8.37 -27.53
C LEU A 239 -54.05 9.30 -26.37
N PHE A 240 -53.49 10.49 -26.64
CA PHE A 240 -53.19 11.45 -25.61
C PHE A 240 -54.40 12.30 -25.23
N ASP A 241 -54.73 12.37 -23.96
CA ASP A 241 -55.71 13.30 -23.42
C ASP A 241 -55.28 14.75 -23.67
N ARG A 242 -56.22 15.53 -24.15
CA ARG A 242 -56.05 16.96 -24.43
C ARG A 242 -56.71 17.78 -23.33
N GLU A 243 -55.92 18.27 -22.41
CA GLU A 243 -56.39 19.21 -21.39
C GLU A 243 -56.27 20.65 -21.91
N LYS A 244 -57.40 21.40 -21.90
CA LYS A 244 -57.40 22.82 -22.25
C LYS A 244 -57.02 23.64 -21.02
N SER A 245 -55.84 24.21 -21.02
CA SER A 245 -55.41 25.20 -20.03
C SER A 245 -55.34 26.56 -20.69
N GLY A 246 -56.42 27.34 -20.60
CA GLY A 246 -56.57 28.62 -21.28
C GLY A 246 -56.67 28.47 -22.79
N ASP A 247 -55.91 29.30 -23.52
CA ASP A 247 -55.87 29.30 -24.98
C ASP A 247 -54.90 28.27 -25.60
N LYS A 248 -54.20 27.47 -24.77
CA LYS A 248 -53.27 26.44 -25.22
C LYS A 248 -53.77 25.03 -24.85
N THR A 249 -53.88 24.19 -25.86
CA THR A 249 -54.13 22.76 -25.67
C THR A 249 -52.83 22.07 -25.30
N ILE A 250 -52.69 21.58 -24.08
CA ILE A 250 -51.52 20.82 -23.62
C ILE A 250 -51.88 19.35 -23.65
N SER A 251 -51.17 18.61 -24.45
CA SER A 251 -51.24 17.15 -24.48
C SER A 251 -50.41 16.62 -23.32
N ILE A 252 -51.02 16.02 -22.31
CA ILE A 252 -50.33 15.44 -21.15
C ILE A 252 -50.21 13.95 -21.40
N PRO A 253 -49.00 13.43 -21.72
CA PRO A 253 -48.73 12.01 -21.61
C PRO A 253 -48.65 11.62 -20.13
N PHE A 254 -48.77 10.33 -19.85
CA PHE A 254 -48.65 9.76 -18.53
C PHE A 254 -47.54 10.46 -17.73
N GLY A 255 -47.81 10.92 -16.55
CA GLY A 255 -47.00 11.65 -15.59
C GLY A 255 -45.66 12.24 -16.04
N LYS A 256 -45.30 13.44 -15.58
CA LYS A 256 -44.05 14.15 -15.96
C LYS A 256 -42.74 13.39 -15.70
N GLN A 257 -42.78 12.24 -15.04
CA GLN A 257 -41.60 11.44 -14.69
C GLN A 257 -41.53 10.10 -15.45
N ASP A 258 -42.47 9.80 -16.32
CA ASP A 258 -42.48 8.53 -17.03
C ASP A 258 -41.70 8.65 -18.36
N CYS A 259 -40.43 8.20 -18.31
CA CYS A 259 -39.52 8.21 -19.48
C CYS A 259 -39.65 6.93 -20.32
N THR A 260 -40.63 6.09 -20.08
CA THR A 260 -40.86 4.83 -20.83
C THR A 260 -41.90 5.01 -21.95
N VAL A 261 -42.70 6.07 -21.91
CA VAL A 261 -43.75 6.35 -22.87
C VAL A 261 -43.36 7.50 -23.81
N PHE A 262 -43.39 7.22 -25.09
CA PHE A 262 -43.03 8.22 -26.13
C PHE A 262 -44.21 8.47 -27.07
N ARG A 263 -44.33 9.73 -27.50
CA ARG A 263 -45.30 10.15 -28.48
C ARG A 263 -44.84 9.84 -29.90
N LYS A 264 -45.63 9.04 -30.63
CA LYS A 264 -45.43 8.78 -32.06
C LYS A 264 -46.21 9.79 -32.88
N VAL A 265 -45.51 10.65 -33.59
CA VAL A 265 -46.12 11.70 -34.43
C VAL A 265 -46.48 11.11 -35.82
N MET A 266 -47.70 11.39 -36.30
CA MET A 266 -48.18 11.04 -37.64
C MET A 266 -48.25 9.57 -38.03
N SER A 267 -48.72 8.69 -37.14
CA SER A 267 -49.04 7.30 -37.52
C SER A 267 -50.51 7.00 -37.28
N THR A 268 -51.21 6.60 -38.33
CA THR A 268 -52.63 6.16 -38.27
C THR A 268 -52.75 4.63 -38.18
N GLU A 269 -51.66 3.87 -38.38
CA GLU A 269 -51.72 2.40 -38.47
C GLU A 269 -51.39 1.77 -37.16
N ASP A 270 -50.67 1.96 -36.29
CA ASP A 270 -50.47 1.32 -35.00
C ASP A 270 -50.63 2.33 -33.84
N LEU A 271 -51.74 2.18 -33.11
CA LEU A 271 -52.08 3.06 -32.00
C LEU A 271 -51.10 2.90 -30.81
N VAL A 272 -50.58 1.70 -30.61
CA VAL A 272 -49.62 1.36 -29.56
C VAL A 272 -48.52 0.47 -30.17
N GLN A 273 -47.28 0.91 -30.01
CA GLN A 273 -46.11 0.12 -30.44
C GLN A 273 -45.18 -0.08 -29.26
N GLU A 274 -44.94 -1.33 -28.91
CA GLU A 274 -43.94 -1.72 -27.92
C GLU A 274 -42.60 -1.91 -28.61
N PHE A 275 -41.55 -1.34 -27.99
CA PHE A 275 -40.17 -1.55 -28.37
C PHE A 275 -39.38 -2.06 -27.17
N ALA A 276 -39.10 -3.37 -27.18
CA ALA A 276 -38.31 -4.07 -26.17
C ALA A 276 -37.07 -4.68 -26.84
N PRO A 277 -35.95 -3.97 -26.96
CA PRO A 277 -34.76 -4.54 -27.57
C PRO A 277 -34.21 -5.68 -26.73
N ALA A 278 -33.67 -6.70 -27.39
CA ALA A 278 -33.01 -7.80 -26.70
C ALA A 278 -31.75 -7.29 -25.97
N LEU A 279 -31.60 -7.65 -24.70
CA LEU A 279 -30.43 -7.33 -23.88
C LEU A 279 -29.20 -8.07 -24.42
N ARG A 280 -28.11 -7.33 -24.68
CA ARG A 280 -26.81 -7.86 -25.11
C ARG A 280 -25.84 -7.95 -23.94
N THR A 281 -26.34 -8.22 -22.74
CA THR A 281 -25.55 -8.21 -21.48
C THR A 281 -24.40 -9.21 -21.52
N GLY A 282 -24.54 -10.36 -22.17
CA GLY A 282 -23.47 -11.35 -22.24
C GLY A 282 -22.17 -10.82 -22.86
N SER A 283 -22.28 -10.12 -24.01
CA SER A 283 -21.10 -9.53 -24.66
C SER A 283 -20.50 -8.38 -23.86
N GLN A 284 -21.34 -7.59 -23.18
CA GLN A 284 -20.86 -6.50 -22.34
C GLN A 284 -20.15 -7.00 -21.07
N VAL A 285 -20.69 -8.05 -20.44
CA VAL A 285 -20.05 -8.69 -19.28
C VAL A 285 -18.70 -9.30 -19.67
N GLU A 286 -18.61 -9.95 -20.84
CA GLU A 286 -17.36 -10.51 -21.33
C GLU A 286 -16.31 -9.43 -21.61
N ALA A 287 -16.69 -8.32 -22.23
CA ALA A 287 -15.80 -7.19 -22.45
C ALA A 287 -15.29 -6.58 -21.12
N PHE A 288 -16.18 -6.41 -20.15
CA PHE A 288 -15.83 -5.94 -18.82
C PHE A 288 -14.89 -6.90 -18.09
N ARG A 289 -15.13 -8.22 -18.20
CA ARG A 289 -14.27 -9.25 -17.63
C ARG A 289 -12.85 -9.17 -18.20
N ILE A 290 -12.71 -9.08 -19.52
CA ILE A 290 -11.41 -8.95 -20.18
C ILE A 290 -10.69 -7.66 -19.72
N ALA A 291 -11.40 -6.54 -19.59
CA ALA A 291 -10.83 -5.30 -19.09
C ALA A 291 -10.32 -5.44 -17.65
N LEU A 292 -11.05 -6.13 -16.76
CA LEU A 292 -10.61 -6.42 -15.40
C LEU A 292 -9.39 -7.35 -15.35
N GLN A 293 -9.34 -8.38 -16.20
CA GLN A 293 -8.20 -9.28 -16.32
C GLN A 293 -6.94 -8.54 -16.76
N MET A 294 -7.05 -7.66 -17.76
CA MET A 294 -5.94 -6.80 -18.20
C MET A 294 -5.49 -5.84 -17.09
N LEU A 295 -6.43 -5.25 -16.36
CA LEU A 295 -6.09 -4.40 -15.22
C LEU A 295 -5.35 -5.21 -14.15
N GLY A 296 -5.79 -6.41 -13.83
CA GLY A 296 -5.13 -7.30 -12.88
C GLY A 296 -3.69 -7.63 -13.29
N ASP A 297 -3.49 -7.98 -14.54
CA ASP A 297 -2.16 -8.30 -15.08
C ASP A 297 -1.21 -7.10 -15.03
N LEU A 298 -1.64 -5.95 -15.53
CA LEU A 298 -0.83 -4.72 -15.59
C LEU A 298 -0.55 -4.11 -14.20
N THR A 299 -1.39 -4.40 -13.20
CA THR A 299 -1.16 -3.95 -11.81
C THR A 299 -0.46 -4.99 -10.95
N GLY A 300 -0.04 -6.12 -11.53
CA GLY A 300 0.81 -7.13 -10.91
C GLY A 300 0.08 -8.25 -10.17
N PHE A 301 -1.25 -8.28 -10.17
CA PHE A 301 -2.04 -9.35 -9.53
C PHE A 301 -2.15 -10.62 -10.41
N GLY A 302 -1.94 -10.47 -11.73
CA GLY A 302 -2.20 -11.51 -12.71
C GLY A 302 -3.65 -11.51 -13.21
N ILE A 303 -3.88 -12.32 -14.25
CA ILE A 303 -5.13 -12.31 -15.03
C ILE A 303 -6.33 -12.81 -14.20
N SER A 304 -6.12 -13.77 -13.31
CA SER A 304 -7.20 -14.45 -12.60
C SER A 304 -7.70 -13.76 -11.34
N TYR A 305 -6.95 -12.80 -10.77
CA TYR A 305 -7.25 -12.22 -9.46
C TYR A 305 -8.59 -11.47 -9.40
N PHE A 306 -8.95 -10.74 -10.46
CA PHE A 306 -10.19 -9.99 -10.56
C PHE A 306 -11.25 -10.71 -11.43
N ASP A 307 -11.10 -12.02 -11.68
CA ASP A 307 -12.08 -12.77 -12.47
C ASP A 307 -13.39 -12.94 -11.68
N LEU A 308 -14.51 -12.58 -12.33
CA LEU A 308 -15.84 -12.68 -11.75
C LEU A 308 -16.43 -14.11 -11.82
N ASP A 309 -15.85 -14.98 -12.63
CA ASP A 309 -16.34 -16.34 -12.87
C ASP A 309 -15.73 -17.41 -11.94
N ASP A 310 -14.72 -17.07 -11.14
CA ASP A 310 -14.02 -18.00 -10.25
C ASP A 310 -14.94 -18.59 -9.13
N SER A 311 -16.16 -18.04 -8.99
CA SER A 311 -17.18 -18.53 -8.06
C SER A 311 -17.97 -19.76 -8.55
N ARG A 312 -17.75 -20.25 -9.78
CA ARG A 312 -18.52 -21.36 -10.39
C ARG A 312 -17.98 -22.76 -10.09
N GLY A 313 -17.43 -22.98 -8.89
CA GLY A 313 -17.37 -24.33 -8.33
C GLY A 313 -16.51 -25.37 -9.07
N PHE A 314 -15.63 -24.98 -9.97
CA PHE A 314 -14.58 -25.87 -10.44
C PHE A 314 -13.50 -25.92 -9.37
N ILE A 315 -13.32 -27.09 -8.76
CA ILE A 315 -12.19 -27.36 -7.88
C ILE A 315 -10.95 -27.32 -8.77
N LYS A 316 -10.25 -26.16 -8.79
CA LYS A 316 -8.93 -26.06 -9.41
C LYS A 316 -7.99 -27.01 -8.66
N THR A 317 -7.15 -27.70 -9.38
CA THR A 317 -6.12 -28.53 -8.74
C THR A 317 -5.11 -27.62 -8.02
N ALA A 318 -4.51 -28.07 -6.92
CA ALA A 318 -3.49 -27.30 -6.19
C ALA A 318 -2.38 -26.81 -7.11
N THR A 319 -2.03 -27.58 -8.15
CA THR A 319 -1.04 -27.21 -9.17
C THR A 319 -1.51 -26.04 -10.06
N GLU A 320 -2.79 -25.99 -10.43
CA GLU A 320 -3.35 -24.88 -11.21
C GLU A 320 -3.42 -23.60 -10.39
N VAL A 321 -3.84 -23.68 -9.14
CA VAL A 321 -3.84 -22.52 -8.20
C VAL A 321 -2.41 -22.02 -7.99
N SER A 322 -1.44 -22.89 -7.78
CA SER A 322 -0.04 -22.53 -7.62
C SER A 322 0.56 -21.91 -8.90
N SER A 323 0.20 -22.41 -10.08
CA SER A 323 0.64 -21.86 -11.36
C SER A 323 0.05 -20.48 -11.61
N ASP A 324 -1.26 -20.33 -11.40
CA ASP A 324 -1.99 -19.06 -11.60
C ASP A 324 -1.47 -17.97 -10.65
N ASN A 325 -1.14 -18.32 -9.41
CA ASN A 325 -0.65 -17.37 -8.40
C ASN A 325 0.86 -17.12 -8.46
N SER A 326 1.62 -17.85 -9.28
CA SER A 326 3.08 -17.73 -9.33
C SER A 326 3.58 -16.32 -9.71
N ALA A 327 2.84 -15.60 -10.57
CA ALA A 327 3.16 -14.22 -10.94
C ALA A 327 2.87 -13.25 -9.80
N LEU A 328 1.73 -13.38 -9.14
CA LEU A 328 1.35 -12.61 -7.96
C LEU A 328 2.38 -12.78 -6.85
N MET A 329 2.80 -14.02 -6.55
CA MET A 329 3.81 -14.33 -5.54
C MET A 329 5.13 -13.62 -5.79
N ARG A 330 5.63 -13.67 -7.04
CA ARG A 330 6.86 -12.95 -7.41
C ARG A 330 6.73 -11.45 -7.20
N ASN A 331 5.58 -10.88 -7.50
CA ASN A 331 5.33 -9.45 -7.34
C ASN A 331 5.20 -9.07 -5.86
N ILE A 332 4.54 -9.90 -5.04
CA ILE A 332 4.47 -9.70 -3.59
C ILE A 332 5.88 -9.64 -3.01
N ARG A 333 6.72 -10.65 -3.26
CA ARG A 333 8.10 -10.68 -2.77
C ARG A 333 8.94 -9.49 -3.24
N ARG A 334 8.73 -9.02 -4.46
CA ARG A 334 9.41 -7.81 -4.95
C ARG A 334 8.98 -6.56 -4.15
N HIS A 335 7.70 -6.43 -3.85
CA HIS A 335 7.18 -5.32 -3.06
C HIS A 335 7.60 -5.42 -1.59
N GLU A 336 7.61 -6.61 -1.01
CA GLU A 336 8.12 -6.87 0.35
C GLU A 336 9.57 -6.44 0.49
N ASN A 337 10.45 -6.88 -0.43
CA ASN A 337 11.86 -6.48 -0.46
C ASN A 337 12.03 -4.95 -0.58
N ALA A 338 11.17 -4.28 -1.32
CA ALA A 338 11.22 -2.82 -1.45
C ALA A 338 10.75 -2.08 -0.18
N LEU A 339 9.87 -2.71 0.62
CA LEU A 339 9.34 -2.15 1.87
C LEU A 339 10.22 -2.46 3.08
N GLU A 340 10.95 -3.59 3.05
CA GLU A 340 11.76 -4.07 4.18
C GLU A 340 12.71 -3.01 4.70
N GLY A 341 13.46 -2.36 3.80
CA GLY A 341 14.40 -1.31 4.16
C GLY A 341 13.75 -0.12 4.86
N ALA A 342 12.57 0.30 4.41
CA ALA A 342 11.85 1.42 5.00
C ALA A 342 11.34 1.09 6.43
N ILE A 343 10.81 -0.12 6.62
CA ILE A 343 10.32 -0.59 7.94
C ILE A 343 11.50 -0.79 8.89
N ALA A 344 12.58 -1.41 8.43
CA ALA A 344 13.76 -1.65 9.24
C ALA A 344 14.41 -0.33 9.68
N ASN A 345 14.52 0.66 8.79
CA ASN A 345 15.07 1.96 9.12
C ASN A 345 14.23 2.69 10.17
N ILE A 346 12.90 2.72 10.01
CA ILE A 346 12.05 3.39 10.99
C ILE A 346 12.07 2.68 12.35
N ALA A 347 12.15 1.36 12.38
CA ALA A 347 12.28 0.58 13.60
C ALA A 347 13.59 0.89 14.34
N ARG A 348 14.72 0.88 13.63
CA ARG A 348 16.03 1.29 14.18
C ARG A 348 16.00 2.71 14.72
N ALA A 349 15.44 3.64 13.95
CA ALA A 349 15.37 5.04 14.33
C ALA A 349 14.54 5.27 15.60
N VAL A 350 13.41 4.56 15.73
CA VAL A 350 12.59 4.59 16.95
C VAL A 350 13.36 4.08 18.15
N MET A 351 14.04 2.93 18.03
CA MET A 351 14.82 2.35 19.13
C MET A 351 16.01 3.24 19.53
N CYS A 352 16.73 3.79 18.54
CA CYS A 352 17.85 4.67 18.76
C CYS A 352 17.45 5.93 19.55
N VAL A 353 16.41 6.64 19.12
CA VAL A 353 15.94 7.86 19.78
C VAL A 353 15.31 7.56 21.15
N SER A 354 14.59 6.43 21.30
CA SER A 354 14.02 6.03 22.58
C SER A 354 15.09 5.73 23.62
N ARG A 355 16.23 5.13 23.21
CA ARG A 355 17.42 5.00 24.07
C ARG A 355 17.96 6.35 24.51
N GLY A 356 18.01 7.33 23.59
CA GLY A 356 18.37 8.72 23.89
C GLY A 356 17.45 9.38 24.92
N PHE A 357 16.18 8.98 25.00
CA PHE A 357 15.23 9.45 26.02
C PHE A 357 15.33 8.68 27.36
N GLY A 358 16.24 7.69 27.44
CA GLY A 358 16.54 6.97 28.67
C GLY A 358 15.83 5.62 28.81
N GLU A 359 15.22 5.11 27.74
CA GLU A 359 14.69 3.75 27.74
C GLU A 359 15.81 2.70 27.63
N SER A 360 15.69 1.61 28.42
CA SER A 360 16.68 0.55 28.45
C SER A 360 16.39 -0.47 27.34
N ILE A 361 16.83 -0.16 26.12
CA ILE A 361 16.68 -1.04 24.95
C ILE A 361 18.06 -1.57 24.58
N PRO A 362 18.25 -2.89 24.43
CA PRO A 362 19.49 -3.48 23.92
C PRO A 362 19.83 -2.97 22.52
N GLU A 363 21.06 -3.17 22.10
CA GLU A 363 21.43 -2.95 20.70
C GLU A 363 20.65 -3.91 19.81
N GLU A 364 20.03 -3.38 18.76
CA GLU A 364 19.16 -4.14 17.89
C GLU A 364 19.88 -5.12 16.96
N GLY A 365 21.18 -4.92 16.70
CA GLY A 365 21.94 -5.69 15.72
C GLY A 365 21.33 -5.61 14.30
N PHE A 366 21.16 -6.74 13.65
CA PHE A 366 20.40 -6.79 12.41
C PHE A 366 18.90 -6.61 12.69
N VAL A 367 18.21 -5.91 11.81
CA VAL A 367 16.75 -5.75 11.84
C VAL A 367 16.18 -6.25 10.51
N ARG A 368 15.26 -7.19 10.58
CA ARG A 368 14.57 -7.77 9.43
C ARG A 368 13.07 -7.71 9.63
N VAL A 369 12.34 -7.71 8.51
CA VAL A 369 10.88 -7.82 8.52
C VAL A 369 10.51 -9.26 8.15
N GLN A 370 9.77 -9.90 9.00
CA GLN A 370 9.21 -11.22 8.75
C GLN A 370 7.79 -11.02 8.21
N TYR A 371 7.60 -11.29 6.93
CA TYR A 371 6.30 -11.29 6.28
C TYR A 371 5.63 -12.65 6.47
N ASP A 372 4.30 -12.65 6.52
CA ASP A 372 3.52 -13.88 6.59
C ASP A 372 3.09 -14.30 5.18
N ASP A 373 3.66 -15.38 4.71
CA ASP A 373 3.32 -16.01 3.42
C ASP A 373 2.06 -16.88 3.50
N SER A 374 1.39 -16.99 4.68
CA SER A 374 0.30 -17.93 4.92
C SER A 374 -0.95 -17.67 4.09
N ILE A 375 -1.17 -16.42 3.67
CA ILE A 375 -2.34 -16.04 2.84
C ILE A 375 -2.27 -16.69 1.45
N ILE A 376 -1.10 -17.14 1.02
CA ILE A 376 -0.81 -17.53 -0.35
C ILE A 376 -0.39 -18.99 -0.46
N GLN A 377 0.04 -19.59 0.65
CA GLN A 377 0.34 -21.01 0.69
C GLN A 377 -0.96 -21.77 0.97
N ASP A 378 -1.24 -22.78 0.14
CA ASP A 378 -2.26 -23.77 0.45
C ASP A 378 -1.76 -24.59 1.64
N THR A 379 -1.96 -24.06 2.85
CA THR A 379 -1.57 -24.71 4.10
C THR A 379 -2.14 -26.11 4.23
N ALA A 380 -3.27 -26.38 3.59
CA ALA A 380 -3.87 -27.72 3.56
C ALA A 380 -3.07 -28.67 2.67
N ALA A 381 -2.61 -28.22 1.50
CA ALA A 381 -1.77 -29.00 0.60
C ALA A 381 -0.37 -29.22 1.21
N GLU A 382 0.25 -28.19 1.80
CA GLU A 382 1.54 -28.31 2.47
C GLU A 382 1.45 -29.27 3.67
N LYS A 383 0.41 -29.14 4.50
CA LYS A 383 0.16 -30.05 5.62
C LYS A 383 -0.04 -31.49 5.17
N ALA A 384 -0.72 -31.70 4.04
CA ALA A 384 -0.91 -33.03 3.45
C ALA A 384 0.41 -33.59 2.89
N GLN A 385 1.22 -32.76 2.27
CA GLN A 385 2.56 -33.13 1.78
C GLN A 385 3.49 -33.48 2.94
N ASP A 386 3.60 -32.62 3.95
CA ASP A 386 4.41 -32.87 5.15
C ASP A 386 3.95 -34.16 5.86
N MET A 387 2.63 -34.39 5.92
CA MET A 387 2.10 -35.62 6.50
C MET A 387 2.47 -36.87 5.69
N ALA A 388 2.57 -36.78 4.38
CA ALA A 388 3.03 -37.87 3.51
C ALA A 388 4.56 -38.11 3.68
N GLU A 389 5.30 -37.10 4.05
CA GLU A 389 6.75 -37.16 4.29
C GLU A 389 7.10 -37.66 5.70
N VAL A 390 6.14 -37.68 6.62
CA VAL A 390 6.34 -38.22 7.99
C VAL A 390 6.73 -39.70 7.91
N GLY A 391 7.91 -39.99 8.47
CA GLY A 391 8.48 -41.34 8.46
C GLY A 391 9.36 -41.65 7.23
N VAL A 392 9.47 -40.75 6.29
CA VAL A 392 10.36 -40.85 5.11
C VAL A 392 11.50 -39.85 5.22
N THR A 393 11.19 -38.57 5.23
CA THR A 393 12.16 -37.46 5.29
C THR A 393 11.96 -36.56 6.51
N MET A 394 10.77 -36.55 7.10
CA MET A 394 10.40 -35.75 8.27
C MET A 394 10.07 -36.65 9.46
N ALA A 395 10.52 -36.28 10.65
CA ALA A 395 10.13 -37.01 11.88
C ALA A 395 8.74 -36.57 12.34
N ALA A 396 7.98 -37.51 12.93
CA ALA A 396 6.62 -37.22 13.42
C ALA A 396 6.56 -36.12 14.47
N TRP A 397 7.60 -35.89 15.25
CA TRP A 397 7.67 -34.79 16.19
C TRP A 397 7.91 -33.45 15.50
N GLU A 398 8.66 -33.40 14.38
CA GLU A 398 8.88 -32.18 13.57
C GLU A 398 7.58 -31.73 12.96
N TYR A 399 6.78 -32.66 12.40
CA TYR A 399 5.45 -32.37 11.90
C TYR A 399 4.54 -31.77 12.98
N ARG A 400 4.58 -32.32 14.19
CA ARG A 400 3.79 -31.79 15.31
C ARG A 400 4.26 -30.39 15.73
N ALA A 401 5.55 -30.19 15.86
CA ALA A 401 6.12 -28.87 16.21
C ALA A 401 5.73 -27.80 15.17
N LYS A 402 5.83 -28.14 13.87
CA LYS A 402 5.48 -27.23 12.77
C LYS A 402 3.99 -26.89 12.74
N TRP A 403 3.11 -27.90 12.80
CA TRP A 403 1.67 -27.71 12.51
C TRP A 403 0.79 -27.49 13.73
N TYR A 404 1.25 -27.83 14.92
CA TYR A 404 0.50 -27.65 16.17
C TYR A 404 1.17 -26.65 17.12
N GLY A 405 2.32 -26.08 16.76
CA GLY A 405 3.02 -25.10 17.59
C GLY A 405 3.52 -25.66 18.92
N GLU A 406 3.73 -26.98 18.99
CA GLU A 406 4.19 -27.64 20.19
C GLU A 406 5.70 -27.45 20.36
N ASP A 407 6.17 -27.26 21.60
CA ASP A 407 7.59 -27.26 21.89
C ASP A 407 8.22 -28.67 21.63
N GLU A 408 9.49 -28.71 21.29
CA GLU A 408 10.19 -29.92 20.86
C GLU A 408 10.04 -31.07 21.86
N ALA A 409 10.11 -30.78 23.17
CA ALA A 409 9.98 -31.80 24.21
C ALA A 409 8.57 -32.40 24.25
N THR A 410 7.55 -31.59 24.14
CA THR A 410 6.14 -32.03 24.11
C THR A 410 5.83 -32.76 22.81
N ALA A 411 6.26 -32.23 21.65
CA ALA A 411 6.07 -32.87 20.36
C ALA A 411 6.72 -34.27 20.29
N ARG A 412 7.92 -34.44 20.81
CA ARG A 412 8.62 -35.74 20.88
C ARG A 412 7.90 -36.73 21.78
N ARG A 413 7.45 -36.31 22.96
CA ARG A 413 6.69 -37.16 23.88
C ARG A 413 5.39 -37.67 23.24
N LEU A 414 4.59 -36.77 22.63
CA LEU A 414 3.34 -37.13 22.02
C LEU A 414 3.51 -37.97 20.76
N ALA A 415 4.55 -37.70 19.95
CA ALA A 415 4.88 -38.57 18.82
C ALA A 415 5.26 -39.99 19.24
N ALA A 416 6.01 -40.14 20.35
CA ALA A 416 6.36 -41.46 20.90
C ALA A 416 5.13 -42.20 21.46
N GLU A 417 4.20 -41.54 22.12
CA GLU A 417 2.95 -42.12 22.62
C GLU A 417 2.07 -42.66 21.46
N ILE A 418 1.96 -41.94 20.35
CA ILE A 418 1.21 -42.38 19.15
C ILE A 418 1.90 -43.57 18.51
N GLY A 419 3.23 -43.56 18.37
CA GLY A 419 4.03 -44.67 17.84
C GLY A 419 3.93 -45.95 18.70
N ALA A 420 3.87 -45.80 20.02
CA ALA A 420 3.70 -46.92 20.94
C ALA A 420 2.28 -47.50 20.92
N GLY A 421 1.24 -46.64 20.74
CA GLY A 421 -0.15 -47.06 20.64
C GLY A 421 -0.49 -47.84 19.36
N GLY A 422 0.23 -47.53 18.24
CA GLY A 422 0.03 -48.22 16.96
C GLY A 422 0.56 -49.67 16.90
N SER A 423 1.44 -50.07 17.85
CA SER A 423 2.03 -51.43 17.87
C SER A 423 1.20 -52.49 18.62
N VAL A 424 0.12 -52.11 19.31
CA VAL A 424 -0.70 -53.01 20.12
C VAL A 424 -1.88 -53.68 19.34
N GLY A 425 -2.15 -53.21 18.13
CA GLY A 425 -3.31 -53.71 17.31
C GLY A 425 -3.01 -54.86 16.35
N GLY A 426 -1.80 -55.42 16.32
CA GLY A 426 -1.37 -56.36 15.27
C GLY A 426 -0.99 -57.78 15.75
N LYS A 427 -1.60 -58.32 16.82
CA LYS A 427 -1.45 -59.76 17.16
C LYS A 427 -2.77 -60.31 17.63
N GLY A 428 -3.47 -61.04 16.76
CA GLY A 428 -4.57 -61.94 17.16
C GLY A 428 -5.56 -62.24 16.07
N SER A 429 -5.23 -63.16 15.18
CA SER A 429 -6.07 -64.34 14.88
C SER A 429 -5.45 -65.15 13.74
N SER A 430 -4.95 -66.30 14.12
CA SER A 430 -4.73 -67.44 13.26
C SER A 430 -6.05 -68.06 12.83
#